data_eaedc743ca88134e51b715ddf23e4f2e
#
_entry.id   eaedc743ca88134e51b715ddf23e4f2e
#
_cell.length_a   1.000
_cell.length_b   1.000
_cell.length_c   1.000
_cell.angle_alpha   90.00
_cell.angle_beta   90.00
_cell.angle_gamma   90.00
#
_symmetry.space_group_name_H-M   'P 1'
#
loop_
_entity.id
_entity.type
_entity.pdbx_description
1 polymer ?
#
loop_
_entity_poly.entity_id
_entity_poly.type
_entity_poly.pdbx_seq_one_letter_code
_entity_poly.pdbx_strand_id
1 'polypeptide(L)' 'MYIVVVRITGSGTSDMLRRAMGNIKYRVKSTASRGNNTEIAMEVYIPNSNMAFVEKLRAVDGVEDVTAIQYNGEYHD' A
#
# COMPACT_ATOMS: atom_id res chain seq x y z
N MET A 1 11.01 6.20 4.77
CA MET A 1 10.20 4.99 4.50
C MET A 1 8.80 5.15 5.07
N TYR A 2 7.81 4.59 4.39
CA TYR A 2 6.44 4.61 4.85
C TYR A 2 5.93 3.18 5.00
N ILE A 3 5.09 2.97 5.99
CA ILE A 3 4.31 1.75 6.11
C ILE A 3 2.94 2.07 5.53
N VAL A 4 2.56 1.34 4.50
CA VAL A 4 1.30 1.56 3.81
C VAL A 4 0.44 0.33 3.93
N VAL A 5 -0.78 0.52 4.41
CA VAL A 5 -1.75 -0.57 4.54
C VAL A 5 -2.89 -0.29 3.57
N VAL A 6 -3.13 -1.23 2.67
CA VAL A 6 -4.16 -1.11 1.64
C VAL A 6 -5.19 -2.20 1.86
N ARG A 7 -6.46 -1.81 1.92
CA ARG A 7 -7.56 -2.77 1.98
C ARG A 7 -8.24 -2.82 0.62
N ILE A 8 -8.33 -4.03 0.06
CA ILE A 8 -8.90 -4.22 -1.27
C ILE A 8 -9.99 -5.27 -1.24
N THR A 9 -10.89 -5.19 -2.23
CA THR A 9 -11.95 -6.18 -2.42
C THR A 9 -11.88 -6.73 -3.84
N GLY A 10 -12.31 -7.97 -3.99
CA GLY A 10 -12.39 -8.61 -5.29
C GLY A 10 -11.07 -9.17 -5.77
N SER A 11 -11.14 -9.87 -6.90
CA SER A 11 -9.97 -10.46 -7.54
C SER A 11 -9.39 -9.49 -8.56
N GLY A 12 -8.10 -9.61 -8.82
CA GLY A 12 -7.43 -8.79 -9.83
C GLY A 12 -6.99 -7.43 -9.35
N THR A 13 -7.43 -6.98 -8.18
CA THR A 13 -7.07 -5.67 -7.65
C THR A 13 -5.58 -5.57 -7.34
N SER A 14 -4.95 -6.67 -6.92
CA SER A 14 -3.54 -6.62 -6.60
C SER A 14 -2.67 -6.33 -7.82
N ASP A 15 -3.06 -6.79 -9.01
CA ASP A 15 -2.34 -6.43 -10.23
C ASP A 15 -2.48 -4.95 -10.55
N MET A 16 -3.66 -4.41 -10.32
CA MET A 16 -3.91 -2.98 -10.53
C MET A 16 -3.11 -2.14 -9.55
N LEU A 17 -3.00 -2.60 -8.30
CA LEU A 17 -2.16 -1.93 -7.31
C LEU A 17 -0.71 -1.90 -7.75
N ARG A 18 -0.21 -3.02 -8.26
CA ARG A 18 1.17 -3.09 -8.74
C ARG A 18 1.43 -2.07 -9.84
N ARG A 19 0.48 -1.95 -10.76
CA ARG A 19 0.59 -0.96 -11.84
C ARG A 19 0.56 0.46 -11.31
N ALA A 20 -0.28 0.71 -10.31
CA ALA A 20 -0.40 2.04 -9.72
C ALA A 20 0.87 2.43 -8.98
N MET A 21 1.59 1.46 -8.42
CA MET A 21 2.86 1.75 -7.74
C MET A 21 3.93 2.21 -8.74
N GLY A 22 3.86 1.74 -9.99
CA GLY A 22 4.80 2.18 -11.01
C GLY A 22 6.23 1.87 -10.63
N ASN A 23 7.08 2.89 -10.63
CA ASN A 23 8.51 2.75 -10.34
C ASN A 23 8.83 2.90 -8.85
N ILE A 24 7.82 3.06 -8.02
CA ILE A 24 8.04 3.22 -6.59
C ILE A 24 8.56 1.91 -6.02
N LYS A 25 9.64 2.00 -5.24
CA LYS A 25 10.21 0.82 -4.60
C LYS A 25 9.40 0.46 -3.37
N TYR A 26 8.99 -0.79 -3.28
CA TYR A 26 8.21 -1.25 -2.14
C TYR A 26 8.47 -2.73 -1.87
N ARG A 27 8.09 -3.15 -0.69
CA ARG A 27 8.18 -4.55 -0.29
C ARG A 27 6.95 -4.92 0.52
N VAL A 28 6.29 -6.01 0.16
CA VAL A 28 5.12 -6.49 0.90
C VAL A 28 5.60 -7.15 2.18
N LYS A 29 5.05 -6.71 3.30
CA LYS A 29 5.38 -7.25 4.61
C LYS A 29 4.41 -8.34 5.02
N SER A 30 3.14 -8.14 4.75
CA SER A 30 2.12 -9.11 5.13
C SER A 30 0.89 -8.95 4.26
N THR A 31 0.15 -10.03 4.15
CA THR A 31 -1.13 -10.05 3.44
C THR A 31 -2.10 -10.87 4.28
N ALA A 32 -3.26 -10.32 4.54
CA ALA A 32 -4.31 -11.01 5.29
C ALA A 32 -5.60 -10.95 4.49
N SER A 33 -6.23 -12.11 4.30
CA SER A 33 -7.46 -12.19 3.51
C SER A 33 -8.61 -12.68 4.40
N ARG A 34 -9.77 -12.04 4.24
CA ARG A 34 -11.00 -12.44 4.92
C ARG A 34 -12.15 -12.31 3.95
N GLY A 35 -12.73 -13.45 3.55
CA GLY A 35 -13.79 -13.42 2.57
C GLY A 35 -13.32 -12.76 1.29
N ASN A 36 -13.99 -11.69 0.88
CA ASN A 36 -13.63 -10.96 -0.33
C ASN A 36 -12.66 -9.82 -0.08
N ASN A 37 -12.25 -9.62 1.17
CA ASN A 37 -11.38 -8.49 1.51
C ASN A 37 -9.96 -8.98 1.75
N THR A 38 -8.99 -8.20 1.29
CA THR A 38 -7.58 -8.47 1.52
C THR A 38 -6.92 -7.20 2.03
N GLU A 39 -6.12 -7.34 3.06
CA GLU A 39 -5.34 -6.24 3.62
C GLU A 39 -3.88 -6.51 3.36
N ILE A 40 -3.22 -5.56 2.71
CA ILE A 40 -1.81 -5.68 2.32
C ILE A 40 -1.03 -4.60 3.05
N ALA A 41 -0.03 -5.01 3.82
CA ALA A 41 0.88 -4.08 4.47
C ALA A 41 2.21 -4.08 3.73
N MET A 42 2.69 -2.88 3.38
CA MET A 42 3.89 -2.71 2.58
C MET A 42 4.82 -1.69 3.20
N GLU A 43 6.13 -1.91 2.98
CA GLU A 43 7.12 -0.85 3.17
C GLU A 43 7.31 -0.16 1.85
N VAL A 44 7.19 1.16 1.83
CA VAL A 44 7.31 1.94 0.61
C VAL A 44 8.43 2.97 0.78
N TYR A 45 9.32 3.04 -0.21
CA TYR A 45 10.50 3.91 -0.16
C TYR A 45 10.29 5.06 -1.14
N ILE A 46 10.14 6.27 -0.60
CA ILE A 46 9.88 7.46 -1.39
C ILE A 46 10.93 8.51 -1.04
N PRO A 47 11.75 8.92 -2.01
CA PRO A 47 12.87 9.81 -1.69
C PRO A 47 12.46 11.23 -1.28
N ASN A 48 11.35 11.74 -1.78
CA ASN A 48 11.00 13.15 -1.61
C ASN A 48 9.75 13.37 -0.77
N SER A 49 9.35 12.40 0.00
CA SER A 49 8.12 12.47 0.80
C SER A 49 6.89 12.82 -0.04
N ASN A 50 6.92 12.44 -1.31
CA ASN A 50 5.83 12.73 -2.23
C ASN A 50 4.72 11.71 -2.04
N MET A 51 3.62 12.16 -1.47
CA MET A 51 2.49 11.29 -1.14
C MET A 51 1.49 11.13 -2.28
N ALA A 52 1.84 11.59 -3.48
CA ALA A 52 0.93 11.47 -4.63
C ALA A 52 0.56 10.02 -4.92
N PHE A 53 1.43 9.07 -4.58
CA PHE A 53 1.15 7.65 -4.81
C PHE A 53 -0.08 7.19 -4.01
N VAL A 54 -0.34 7.79 -2.86
CA VAL A 54 -1.50 7.41 -2.04
C VAL A 54 -2.79 7.69 -2.81
N GLU A 55 -2.85 8.83 -3.49
CA GLU A 55 -4.02 9.17 -4.29
C GLU A 55 -4.17 8.24 -5.48
N LYS A 56 -3.07 7.84 -6.08
CA LYS A 56 -3.11 6.87 -7.17
C LYS A 56 -3.65 5.53 -6.69
N LEU A 57 -3.24 5.09 -5.52
CA LEU A 57 -3.73 3.84 -4.96
C LEU A 57 -5.22 3.93 -4.65
N ARG A 58 -5.66 5.05 -4.10
CA ARG A 58 -7.08 5.23 -3.78
C ARG A 58 -7.95 5.24 -5.02
N ALA A 59 -7.40 5.62 -6.15
CA ALA A 59 -8.15 5.68 -7.40
C ALA A 59 -8.34 4.31 -8.06
N VAL A 60 -7.67 3.29 -7.58
CA VAL A 60 -7.78 1.94 -8.14
C VAL A 60 -9.12 1.32 -7.73
N ASP A 61 -9.86 0.80 -8.72
CA ASP A 61 -11.11 0.11 -8.44
C ASP A 61 -10.86 -1.09 -7.53
N GLY A 62 -11.67 -1.22 -6.49
CA GLY A 62 -11.53 -2.31 -5.54
C GLY A 62 -10.71 -1.94 -4.32
N VAL A 63 -10.06 -0.77 -4.32
CA VAL A 63 -9.36 -0.29 -3.13
C VAL A 63 -10.36 0.43 -2.24
N GLU A 64 -10.55 -0.09 -1.04
CA GLU A 64 -11.48 0.48 -0.08
C GLU A 64 -10.83 1.51 0.81
N ASP A 65 -9.56 1.30 1.16
CA ASP A 65 -8.90 2.18 2.11
C ASP A 65 -7.39 2.09 1.93
N VAL A 66 -6.72 3.22 2.15
CA VAL A 66 -5.26 3.31 2.12
C VAL A 66 -4.82 4.14 3.32
N THR A 67 -3.97 3.55 4.15
CA THR A 67 -3.38 4.23 5.29
C THR A 67 -1.87 4.27 5.10
N ALA A 68 -1.27 5.44 5.22
CA ALA A 68 0.17 5.60 5.07
C ALA A 68 0.73 6.25 6.34
N ILE A 69 1.73 5.61 6.92
CA ILE A 69 2.36 6.09 8.15
C ILE A 69 3.85 6.24 7.89
N GLN A 70 4.38 7.40 8.17
CA GLN A 70 5.81 7.61 8.04
C GLN A 70 6.55 6.86 9.14
N TYR A 71 7.57 6.12 8.74
CA TYR A 71 8.39 5.36 9.67
C TYR A 71 9.83 5.82 9.54
N ASN A 72 10.39 6.31 10.62
CA ASN A 72 11.73 6.91 10.61
C ASN A 72 12.81 5.99 11.19
N GLY A 73 12.46 4.77 11.50
CA GLY A 73 13.41 3.80 12.00
C GLY A 73 13.75 3.91 13.47
N GLU A 74 13.07 4.76 14.20
CA GLU A 74 13.33 4.96 15.63
C GLU A 74 12.44 4.11 16.52
N TYR A 75 11.68 3.23 15.94
CA TYR A 75 10.77 2.40 16.70
C TYR A 75 11.52 1.30 17.42
N HIS A 76 11.31 1.19 18.71
CA HIS A 76 11.90 0.16 19.55
C HIS A 76 10.83 -0.55 20.35
N ASP A 77 10.95 -1.83 20.41
CA ASP A 77 10.07 -2.65 21.26
C ASP A 77 10.60 -2.69 22.67
#